data_4b052fb71a846851a35850602b3a02df
#
_entry.id   4b052fb71a846851a35850602b3a02df
#
_cell.length_a   1.000
_cell.length_b   1.000
_cell.length_c   1.000
_cell.angle_alpha   90.00
_cell.angle_beta   90.00
_cell.angle_gamma   90.00
#
_symmetry.space_group_name_H-M   'P 1'
#
loop_
_entity.id
_entity.type
_entity.pdbx_description
1 polymer ?
#
loop_
_entity_poly.entity_id
_entity_poly.type
_entity_poly.pdbx_seq_one_letter_code
_entity_poly.pdbx_strand_id
1 'polypeptide(L)'
;MQKRYTQTGCPKCDSSDAFTTYEDGSHCFACGYSTNKKVKEMNEFKDLSTNTSSNMLAEIQDLNSFALASRGISKQVIDHFGIKMSVNPDGSGGSHYYPYTKSGQVVAYKERILPKSFQIHGSFTDTELFGQNAASGGKTLVITEGELDACAVAQSFLDKYNRIFPVVSIPSAT
;
A
#
# COMPACT_ATOMS: atom_id res chain seq x y z
N MET A 1 -13.13 -17.79 26.10
CA MET A 1 -14.28 -18.08 25.22
C MET A 1 -13.75 -18.47 23.86
N GLN A 2 -13.94 -19.74 23.44
CA GLN A 2 -13.55 -20.16 22.07
C GLN A 2 -14.61 -19.65 21.10
N LYS A 3 -14.17 -18.84 20.11
CA LYS A 3 -15.03 -18.43 19.00
C LYS A 3 -15.41 -19.68 18.19
N ARG A 4 -16.69 -19.99 18.12
CA ARG A 4 -17.20 -21.07 17.27
C ARG A 4 -17.27 -20.56 15.83
N TYR A 5 -16.63 -21.26 14.93
CA TYR A 5 -16.75 -21.05 13.48
C TYR A 5 -17.02 -22.38 12.81
N THR A 6 -17.69 -22.35 11.66
CA THR A 6 -17.99 -23.54 10.86
C THR A 6 -17.39 -23.34 9.45
N GLN A 7 -16.65 -24.32 8.96
CA GLN A 7 -16.13 -24.35 7.60
C GLN A 7 -17.02 -25.19 6.71
N THR A 8 -17.36 -24.68 5.53
CA THR A 8 -18.26 -25.31 4.55
C THR A 8 -17.82 -24.98 3.13
N GLY A 9 -18.48 -25.58 2.14
CA GLY A 9 -18.30 -25.25 0.74
C GLY A 9 -18.75 -23.83 0.41
N CYS A 10 -18.03 -23.16 -0.47
CA CYS A 10 -18.34 -21.79 -0.89
C CYS A 10 -19.45 -21.79 -1.98
N PRO A 11 -20.54 -21.03 -1.79
CA PRO A 11 -21.62 -20.98 -2.79
C PRO A 11 -21.25 -20.22 -4.09
N LYS A 12 -20.07 -19.58 -4.14
CA LYS A 12 -19.65 -18.77 -5.27
C LYS A 12 -18.52 -19.36 -6.11
N CYS A 13 -17.62 -20.15 -5.51
CA CYS A 13 -16.46 -20.71 -6.21
C CYS A 13 -16.31 -22.22 -6.06
N ASP A 14 -17.32 -22.90 -5.49
CA ASP A 14 -17.36 -24.34 -5.27
C ASP A 14 -16.16 -24.94 -4.51
N SER A 15 -15.35 -24.12 -3.84
CA SER A 15 -14.33 -24.60 -2.92
C SER A 15 -14.99 -25.38 -1.80
N SER A 16 -14.49 -26.57 -1.50
CA SER A 16 -15.12 -27.53 -0.57
C SER A 16 -15.07 -27.12 0.91
N ASP A 17 -14.09 -26.28 1.29
CA ASP A 17 -13.74 -26.03 2.69
C ASP A 17 -13.29 -24.58 3.01
N ALA A 18 -13.20 -23.71 2.00
CA ALA A 18 -12.66 -22.36 2.19
C ALA A 18 -13.69 -21.33 2.68
N PHE A 19 -14.95 -21.70 2.87
CA PHE A 19 -15.99 -20.78 3.33
C PHE A 19 -16.23 -20.94 4.83
N THR A 20 -15.86 -19.91 5.59
CA THR A 20 -15.97 -19.91 7.05
C THR A 20 -17.10 -18.99 7.49
N THR A 21 -17.99 -19.51 8.32
CA THR A 21 -19.12 -18.78 8.92
C THR A 21 -18.81 -18.44 10.36
N TYR A 22 -18.98 -17.16 10.70
CA TYR A 22 -18.86 -16.55 12.02
C TYR A 22 -20.23 -16.05 12.50
N GLU A 23 -20.32 -15.60 13.74
CA GLU A 23 -21.57 -15.04 14.29
C GLU A 23 -22.04 -13.77 13.58
N ASP A 24 -21.11 -12.98 13.03
CA ASP A 24 -21.33 -11.68 12.40
C ASP A 24 -21.24 -11.70 10.86
N GLY A 25 -21.02 -12.87 10.26
CA GLY A 25 -20.95 -13.03 8.81
C GLY A 25 -20.16 -14.24 8.34
N SER A 26 -19.92 -14.33 7.04
CA SER A 26 -19.15 -15.43 6.45
C SER A 26 -18.13 -14.90 5.43
N HIS A 27 -17.00 -15.60 5.31
CA HIS A 27 -15.95 -15.25 4.38
C HIS A 27 -15.37 -16.48 3.68
N CYS A 28 -15.13 -16.39 2.38
CA CYS A 28 -14.43 -17.41 1.60
C CYS A 28 -12.97 -17.02 1.38
N PHE A 29 -12.04 -17.80 1.90
CA PHE A 29 -10.62 -17.58 1.76
C PHE A 29 -10.06 -17.93 0.37
N ALA A 30 -10.82 -18.63 -0.47
CA ALA A 30 -10.41 -18.97 -1.83
C ALA A 30 -10.77 -17.87 -2.86
N CYS A 31 -11.95 -17.24 -2.75
CA CYS A 31 -12.43 -16.27 -3.74
C CYS A 31 -12.76 -14.89 -3.17
N GLY A 32 -12.58 -14.66 -1.87
CA GLY A 32 -12.88 -13.39 -1.21
C GLY A 32 -14.37 -13.10 -1.01
N TYR A 33 -15.28 -14.04 -1.37
CA TYR A 33 -16.72 -13.84 -1.18
C TYR A 33 -17.07 -13.70 0.31
N SER A 34 -17.83 -12.66 0.67
CA SER A 34 -18.22 -12.37 2.05
C SER A 34 -19.72 -12.02 2.13
N THR A 35 -20.36 -12.44 3.24
CA THR A 35 -21.79 -12.23 3.51
C THR A 35 -22.05 -11.45 4.80
N ASN A 36 -21.24 -10.46 5.12
CA ASN A 36 -21.45 -9.63 6.30
C ASN A 36 -22.71 -8.79 6.17
N LYS A 37 -23.59 -8.81 7.20
CA LYS A 37 -24.82 -7.97 7.25
C LYS A 37 -24.53 -6.47 7.12
N LYS A 38 -23.36 -6.00 7.53
CA LYS A 38 -22.91 -4.60 7.38
C LYS A 38 -22.62 -4.18 5.93
N VAL A 39 -22.38 -5.14 5.02
CA VAL A 39 -22.04 -4.82 3.61
C VAL A 39 -23.27 -4.42 2.79
N LYS A 40 -24.49 -4.76 3.23
CA LYS A 40 -25.70 -4.33 2.50
C LYS A 40 -25.97 -2.83 2.61
N GLU A 41 -25.59 -2.20 3.73
CA GLU A 41 -25.73 -0.73 3.89
C GLU A 41 -24.60 0.05 3.19
N MET A 42 -23.46 -0.59 2.89
CA MET A 42 -22.34 0.07 2.19
C MET A 42 -22.50 0.16 0.67
N ASN A 43 -23.42 -0.57 0.06
CA ASN A 43 -23.63 -0.52 -1.40
C ASN A 43 -24.42 0.71 -1.86
N GLU A 44 -25.17 1.38 -0.98
CA GLU A 44 -25.81 2.68 -1.26
C GLU A 44 -24.85 3.88 -1.11
N PHE A 45 -23.67 3.67 -0.49
CA PHE A 45 -22.62 4.69 -0.35
C PHE A 45 -21.56 4.67 -1.46
N LYS A 46 -21.66 3.76 -2.45
CA LYS A 46 -20.64 3.64 -3.50
C LYS A 46 -20.52 4.86 -4.42
N ASP A 47 -21.59 5.60 -4.62
CA ASP A 47 -21.57 6.81 -5.48
C ASP A 47 -20.99 8.06 -4.77
N LEU A 48 -20.94 8.06 -3.42
CA LEU A 48 -20.24 9.12 -2.67
C LEU A 48 -18.75 8.81 -2.43
N SER A 49 -18.36 7.51 -2.47
CA SER A 49 -16.99 7.12 -2.12
C SER A 49 -15.97 7.38 -3.23
N THR A 50 -16.39 7.47 -4.49
CA THR A 50 -15.47 7.76 -5.61
C THR A 50 -14.96 9.20 -5.57
N ASN A 51 -15.79 10.17 -5.20
CA ASN A 51 -15.36 11.57 -5.03
C ASN A 51 -14.47 11.76 -3.80
N THR A 52 -14.70 11.01 -2.72
CA THR A 52 -13.90 11.08 -1.50
C THR A 52 -12.51 10.48 -1.68
N SER A 53 -12.41 9.38 -2.44
CA SER A 53 -11.11 8.73 -2.70
C SER A 53 -10.22 9.55 -3.62
N SER A 54 -10.76 10.19 -4.66
CA SER A 54 -9.99 11.05 -5.55
C SER A 54 -9.49 12.32 -4.84
N ASN A 55 -10.31 12.93 -3.99
CA ASN A 55 -9.90 14.07 -3.17
C ASN A 55 -8.78 13.69 -2.20
N MET A 56 -8.87 12.53 -1.53
CA MET A 56 -7.84 12.07 -0.61
C MET A 56 -6.51 11.78 -1.29
N LEU A 57 -6.49 11.19 -2.50
CA LEU A 57 -5.25 10.99 -3.26
C LEU A 57 -4.60 12.32 -3.65
N ALA A 58 -5.40 13.33 -4.02
CA ALA A 58 -4.90 14.67 -4.31
C ALA A 58 -4.32 15.34 -3.05
N GLU A 59 -5.00 15.24 -1.91
CA GLU A 59 -4.51 15.75 -0.62
C GLU A 59 -3.17 15.12 -0.22
N ILE A 60 -3.03 13.79 -0.39
CA ILE A 60 -1.76 13.10 -0.13
C ILE A 60 -0.68 13.55 -1.11
N GLN A 61 -1.03 13.75 -2.39
CA GLN A 61 -0.09 14.20 -3.42
C GLN A 61 0.47 15.59 -3.13
N ASP A 62 -0.29 16.46 -2.47
CA ASP A 62 0.11 17.82 -2.09
C ASP A 62 0.97 17.86 -0.81
N LEU A 63 1.11 16.74 -0.08
CA LEU A 63 1.97 16.67 1.09
C LEU A 63 3.44 16.87 0.73
N ASN A 64 4.22 17.33 1.71
CA ASN A 64 5.64 17.54 1.56
C ASN A 64 6.44 16.21 1.60
N SER A 65 7.68 16.29 1.11
CA SER A 65 8.68 15.22 1.17
C SER A 65 9.85 15.66 2.02
N PHE A 66 10.28 14.81 2.96
CA PHE A 66 11.39 15.08 3.87
C PHE A 66 12.38 13.91 3.86
N ALA A 67 13.63 14.19 4.26
CA ALA A 67 14.59 13.12 4.51
C ALA A 67 14.18 12.28 5.72
N LEU A 68 14.40 10.97 5.66
CA LEU A 68 14.27 10.06 6.81
C LEU A 68 15.62 9.92 7.52
N ALA A 69 16.02 10.97 8.25
CA ALA A 69 17.33 11.06 8.87
C ALA A 69 17.61 9.90 9.85
N SER A 70 16.59 9.43 10.59
CA SER A 70 16.70 8.29 11.50
C SER A 70 17.04 6.97 10.79
N ARG A 71 16.88 6.91 9.46
CA ARG A 71 17.19 5.75 8.61
C ARG A 71 18.30 6.03 7.60
N GLY A 72 18.92 7.21 7.66
CA GLY A 72 19.96 7.62 6.71
C GLY A 72 19.47 7.75 5.26
N ILE A 73 18.17 7.98 5.04
CA ILE A 73 17.60 8.16 3.70
C ILE A 73 17.45 9.63 3.39
N SER A 74 18.13 10.09 2.34
CA SER A 74 18.13 11.49 1.92
C SER A 74 16.81 11.89 1.26
N LYS A 75 16.54 13.21 1.24
CA LYS A 75 15.39 13.76 0.51
C LYS A 75 15.43 13.41 -0.98
N GLN A 76 16.62 13.32 -1.58
CA GLN A 76 16.78 12.95 -2.99
C GLN A 76 16.20 11.57 -3.29
N VAL A 77 16.41 10.59 -2.42
CA VAL A 77 15.82 9.24 -2.55
C VAL A 77 14.31 9.27 -2.33
N ILE A 78 13.84 10.03 -1.35
CA ILE A 78 12.42 10.21 -1.06
C ILE A 78 11.69 10.81 -2.28
N ASP A 79 12.25 11.86 -2.85
CA ASP A 79 11.71 12.53 -4.05
C ASP A 79 11.77 11.61 -5.29
N HIS A 80 12.84 10.81 -5.43
CA HIS A 80 12.99 9.84 -6.52
C HIS A 80 11.83 8.84 -6.58
N PHE A 81 11.38 8.38 -5.42
CA PHE A 81 10.24 7.46 -5.32
C PHE A 81 8.88 8.17 -5.19
N GLY A 82 8.84 9.48 -5.10
CA GLY A 82 7.59 10.24 -4.93
C GLY A 82 6.91 10.03 -3.58
N ILE A 83 7.67 9.67 -2.55
CA ILE A 83 7.14 9.42 -1.20
C ILE A 83 6.70 10.75 -0.57
N LYS A 84 5.53 10.73 0.04
CA LYS A 84 4.93 11.85 0.75
C LYS A 84 4.90 11.59 2.25
N MET A 85 4.84 12.66 3.04
CA MET A 85 4.86 12.55 4.50
C MET A 85 3.92 13.55 5.15
N SER A 86 3.18 13.09 6.15
CA SER A 86 2.51 13.96 7.11
C SER A 86 3.38 14.13 8.36
N VAL A 87 3.18 15.23 9.05
CA VAL A 87 3.81 15.53 10.34
C VAL A 87 2.68 15.81 11.32
N ASN A 88 2.76 15.24 12.51
CA ASN A 88 1.78 15.52 13.55
C ASN A 88 1.86 16.98 14.02
N PRO A 89 0.77 17.58 14.53
CA PRO A 89 0.77 18.97 14.99
C PRO A 89 1.79 19.27 16.10
N ASP A 90 2.19 18.26 16.86
CA ASP A 90 3.21 18.36 17.92
C ASP A 90 4.66 18.22 17.39
N GLY A 91 4.83 18.09 16.05
CA GLY A 91 6.11 17.89 15.41
C GLY A 91 6.67 16.48 15.52
N SER A 92 5.96 15.55 16.17
CA SER A 92 6.34 14.14 16.18
C SER A 92 6.13 13.50 14.80
N GLY A 93 6.78 12.35 14.57
CA GLY A 93 6.67 11.65 13.29
C GLY A 93 5.22 11.30 12.96
N GLY A 94 4.78 11.69 11.78
CA GLY A 94 3.49 11.35 11.22
C GLY A 94 3.54 10.07 10.39
N SER A 95 2.87 10.07 9.24
CA SER A 95 2.79 8.93 8.33
C SER A 95 3.69 9.12 7.12
N HIS A 96 4.12 8.00 6.55
CA HIS A 96 4.77 7.94 5.22
C HIS A 96 3.80 7.36 4.21
N TYR A 97 3.67 7.98 3.05
CA TYR A 97 2.78 7.56 1.97
C TYR A 97 3.62 7.12 0.77
N TYR A 98 3.56 5.85 0.44
CA TYR A 98 4.27 5.23 -0.67
C TYR A 98 3.33 5.15 -1.88
N PRO A 99 3.65 5.83 -3.02
CA PRO A 99 2.78 5.83 -4.18
C PRO A 99 2.84 4.49 -4.92
N TYR A 100 1.68 4.03 -5.37
CA TYR A 100 1.53 2.90 -6.27
C TYR A 100 0.87 3.36 -7.55
N THR A 101 1.46 2.95 -8.67
CA THR A 101 1.05 3.38 -10.00
C THR A 101 0.35 2.27 -10.78
N LYS A 102 -0.44 2.68 -11.77
CA LYS A 102 -0.98 1.83 -12.82
C LYS A 102 -0.87 2.62 -14.13
N SER A 103 -0.18 2.06 -15.12
CA SER A 103 0.16 2.76 -16.37
C SER A 103 0.85 4.11 -16.13
N GLY A 104 1.74 4.16 -15.13
CA GLY A 104 2.51 5.36 -14.77
C GLY A 104 1.74 6.44 -13.99
N GLN A 105 0.45 6.25 -13.70
CA GLN A 105 -0.36 7.18 -12.91
C GLN A 105 -0.54 6.66 -11.48
N VAL A 106 -0.43 7.53 -10.49
CA VAL A 106 -0.67 7.17 -9.08
C VAL A 106 -2.15 6.86 -8.89
N VAL A 107 -2.45 5.63 -8.47
CA VAL A 107 -3.80 5.13 -8.23
C VAL A 107 -4.04 4.76 -6.77
N ALA A 108 -2.98 4.64 -5.99
CA ALA A 108 -3.07 4.35 -4.56
C ALA A 108 -1.84 4.89 -3.81
N TYR A 109 -2.01 5.09 -2.52
CA TYR A 109 -0.94 5.26 -1.57
C TYR A 109 -1.05 4.20 -0.48
N LYS A 110 0.08 3.57 -0.15
CA LYS A 110 0.22 2.77 1.07
C LYS A 110 0.76 3.69 2.16
N GLU A 111 -0.06 3.97 3.15
CA GLU A 111 0.32 4.73 4.33
C GLU A 111 0.99 3.81 5.34
N ARG A 112 2.13 4.22 5.84
CA ARG A 112 2.77 3.65 7.01
C ARG A 112 2.60 4.62 8.17
N ILE A 113 1.73 4.28 9.10
CA ILE A 113 1.51 5.00 10.34
C ILE A 113 2.53 4.48 11.38
N LEU A 114 3.30 5.38 11.96
CA LEU A 114 4.30 4.99 12.95
C LEU A 114 3.64 4.61 14.30
N PRO A 115 4.12 3.55 14.99
CA PRO A 115 5.36 2.80 14.75
C PRO A 115 5.27 1.71 13.68
N LYS A 116 4.14 1.03 13.47
CA LYS A 116 4.02 -0.09 12.51
C LYS A 116 2.58 -0.46 12.20
N SER A 117 1.78 0.48 11.70
CA SER A 117 0.47 0.21 11.14
C SER A 117 0.45 0.60 9.66
N PHE A 118 -0.43 -0.02 8.88
CA PHE A 118 -0.54 0.25 7.44
C PHE A 118 -1.99 0.47 7.05
N GLN A 119 -2.21 1.41 6.14
CA GLN A 119 -3.50 1.69 5.54
C GLN A 119 -3.32 1.91 4.03
N ILE A 120 -4.34 1.55 3.24
CA ILE A 120 -4.36 1.77 1.80
C ILE A 120 -5.36 2.87 1.48
N HIS A 121 -4.93 3.83 0.69
CA HIS A 121 -5.75 4.89 0.12
C HIS A 121 -5.81 4.71 -1.39
N GLY A 122 -7.00 4.64 -1.98
CA GLY A 122 -7.20 4.41 -3.40
C GLY A 122 -7.33 2.94 -3.80
N SER A 123 -7.09 2.63 -5.08
CA SER A 123 -7.23 1.28 -5.63
C SER A 123 -5.88 0.58 -5.72
N PHE A 124 -5.69 -0.45 -4.90
CA PHE A 124 -4.44 -1.21 -4.83
C PHE A 124 -4.42 -2.45 -5.74
N THR A 125 -5.53 -2.70 -6.46
CA THR A 125 -5.66 -3.85 -7.36
C THR A 125 -4.90 -3.60 -8.66
N ASP A 126 -4.10 -4.57 -9.10
CA ASP A 126 -3.30 -4.51 -10.34
C ASP A 126 -2.35 -3.31 -10.40
N THR A 127 -1.82 -2.87 -9.25
CA THR A 127 -0.78 -1.85 -9.23
C THR A 127 0.55 -2.41 -9.72
N GLU A 128 1.36 -1.51 -10.27
CA GLU A 128 2.77 -1.77 -10.57
C GLU A 128 3.57 -1.95 -9.27
N LEU A 129 4.80 -2.47 -9.38
CA LEU A 129 5.71 -2.55 -8.24
C LEU A 129 6.03 -1.14 -7.72
N PHE A 130 6.22 -0.99 -6.43
CA PHE A 130 6.68 0.29 -5.88
C PHE A 130 8.01 0.71 -6.53
N GLY A 131 8.07 1.93 -7.04
CA GLY A 131 9.24 2.47 -7.73
C GLY A 131 9.41 2.01 -9.17
N GLN A 132 8.48 1.23 -9.75
CA GLN A 132 8.60 0.74 -11.13
C GLN A 132 8.65 1.87 -12.16
N ASN A 133 7.89 2.93 -11.98
CA ASN A 133 7.89 4.10 -12.86
C ASN A 133 9.24 4.86 -12.86
N ALA A 134 10.01 4.76 -11.78
CA ALA A 134 11.34 5.34 -11.65
C ALA A 134 12.47 4.38 -12.08
N ALA A 135 12.16 3.09 -12.23
CA ALA A 135 13.14 2.02 -12.51
C ALA A 135 13.36 1.86 -14.02
N SER A 136 13.94 2.85 -14.69
CA SER A 136 14.21 2.81 -16.14
C SER A 136 15.70 2.74 -16.48
N GLY A 137 16.05 2.10 -17.61
CA GLY A 137 17.35 2.24 -18.27
C GLY A 137 18.53 1.49 -17.63
N GLY A 138 18.31 0.46 -16.85
CA GLY A 138 19.34 -0.36 -16.24
C GLY A 138 19.50 -1.75 -16.87
N LYS A 139 20.69 -2.36 -16.74
CA LYS A 139 20.92 -3.78 -17.09
C LYS A 139 20.54 -4.73 -15.96
N THR A 140 20.39 -4.23 -14.75
CA THR A 140 20.09 -4.99 -13.54
C THR A 140 18.97 -4.28 -12.79
N LEU A 141 18.02 -5.04 -12.30
CA LEU A 141 16.95 -4.59 -11.42
C LEU A 141 17.15 -5.24 -10.05
N VAL A 142 17.11 -4.44 -8.99
CA VAL A 142 17.05 -4.94 -7.62
C VAL A 142 15.60 -4.96 -7.18
N ILE A 143 15.16 -6.09 -6.64
CA ILE A 143 13.81 -6.27 -6.10
C ILE A 143 13.94 -6.48 -4.60
N THR A 144 13.20 -5.70 -3.82
CA THR A 144 13.17 -5.79 -2.35
C THR A 144 11.77 -6.21 -1.88
N GLU A 145 11.67 -6.60 -0.62
CA GLU A 145 10.40 -6.98 -0.02
C GLU A 145 9.55 -5.76 0.39
N GLY A 146 10.20 -4.68 0.85
CA GLY A 146 9.53 -3.50 1.38
C GLY A 146 10.00 -2.19 0.75
N GLU A 147 9.14 -1.17 0.83
CA GLU A 147 9.38 0.16 0.26
C GLU A 147 10.60 0.83 0.91
N LEU A 148 10.77 0.70 2.23
CA LEU A 148 11.93 1.26 2.94
C LEU A 148 13.23 0.54 2.58
N ASP A 149 13.18 -0.76 2.27
CA ASP A 149 14.34 -1.50 1.82
C ASP A 149 14.76 -1.04 0.43
N ALA A 150 13.79 -0.77 -0.46
CA ALA A 150 14.07 -0.15 -1.77
C ALA A 150 14.74 1.22 -1.61
N CYS A 151 14.26 2.04 -0.67
CA CYS A 151 14.89 3.33 -0.38
C CYS A 151 16.31 3.19 0.17
N ALA A 152 16.56 2.23 1.06
CA ALA A 152 17.89 1.98 1.63
C ALA A 152 18.89 1.51 0.57
N VAL A 153 18.48 0.62 -0.35
CA VAL A 153 19.28 0.20 -1.49
C VAL A 153 19.56 1.36 -2.43
N ALA A 154 18.54 2.16 -2.76
CA ALA A 154 18.71 3.36 -3.60
C ALA A 154 19.68 4.37 -2.97
N GLN A 155 19.60 4.58 -1.64
CA GLN A 155 20.55 5.42 -0.91
C GLN A 155 21.96 4.89 -1.02
N SER A 156 22.17 3.58 -0.83
CA SER A 156 23.49 2.95 -0.96
C SER A 156 24.08 3.13 -2.36
N PHE A 157 23.27 3.08 -3.40
CA PHE A 157 23.70 3.38 -4.75
C PHE A 157 24.08 4.85 -4.92
N LEU A 158 23.25 5.75 -4.39
CA LEU A 158 23.49 7.19 -4.45
C LEU A 158 24.82 7.54 -3.75
N ASP A 159 25.05 7.01 -2.54
CA ASP A 159 26.25 7.27 -1.75
C ASP A 159 27.52 6.76 -2.44
N LYS A 160 27.44 5.56 -3.05
CA LYS A 160 28.62 4.92 -3.66
C LYS A 160 28.90 5.40 -5.07
N TYR A 161 27.83 5.64 -5.87
CA TYR A 161 27.96 5.87 -7.30
C TYR A 161 27.45 7.25 -7.74
N ASN A 162 26.95 8.06 -6.81
CA ASN A 162 26.26 9.32 -7.07
C ASN A 162 25.12 9.18 -8.10
N ARG A 163 24.47 8.00 -8.11
CA ARG A 163 23.39 7.64 -9.03
C ARG A 163 22.50 6.57 -8.40
N ILE A 164 21.19 6.68 -8.59
CA ILE A 164 20.22 5.64 -8.24
C ILE A 164 20.08 4.70 -9.44
N PHE A 165 20.31 3.41 -9.22
CA PHE A 165 20.04 2.35 -10.18
C PHE A 165 18.63 1.79 -9.98
N PRO A 166 18.07 1.03 -10.96
CA PRO A 166 16.73 0.48 -10.85
C PRO A 166 16.54 -0.39 -9.59
N VAL A 167 15.65 0.06 -8.73
CA VAL A 167 15.23 -0.64 -7.51
C VAL A 167 13.71 -0.55 -7.41
N VAL A 168 13.09 -1.67 -7.09
CA VAL A 168 11.63 -1.75 -6.84
C VAL A 168 11.37 -2.58 -5.60
N SER A 169 10.17 -2.45 -5.02
CA SER A 169 9.69 -3.44 -4.07
C SER A 169 8.39 -4.09 -4.52
N ILE A 170 8.20 -5.34 -4.10
CA ILE A 170 6.92 -6.01 -4.28
C ILE A 170 5.85 -5.29 -3.44
N PRO A 171 4.59 -5.21 -3.94
CA PRO A 171 3.48 -4.82 -3.09
C PRO A 171 3.43 -5.83 -1.94
N SER A 172 3.41 -5.34 -0.72
CA SER A 172 3.47 -6.16 0.49
C SER A 172 2.65 -7.43 0.37
N ALA A 173 3.32 -8.58 0.50
CA ALA A 173 2.64 -9.80 0.86
C ALA A 173 2.10 -9.63 2.28
N THR A 174 0.79 -9.63 2.42
CA THR A 174 0.10 -9.74 3.71
C THR A 174 -0.04 -11.20 4.06
#